data_31164733f8367e60189bd5f4921eeae7
#
_entry.id   31164733f8367e60189bd5f4921eeae7
#
_cell.length_a   1.000
_cell.length_b   1.000
_cell.length_c   1.000
_cell.angle_alpha   90.00
_cell.angle_beta   90.00
_cell.angle_gamma   90.00
#
_symmetry.space_group_name_H-M   'P 1'
#
loop_
_entity.id
_entity.type
_entity.pdbx_description
1 polymer ?
#
loop_
_entity_poly.entity_id
_entity_poly.type
_entity_poly.pdbx_seq_one_letter_code
_entity_poly.pdbx_strand_id
1 'polypeptide(L)'
;VAPYKSIECRRQRRNEVNTMMRGLYSGVAGLKTHQTKMDVIGNNIANVNTAGFKSSSVNFSDTFYQTLSPATGPNAELATSGVNPKQIGLGSMVASITTNITEQGGPSTTNRALDVAINGESFLIVRSGTETCFTKSGALNVDPAGNLYCTTNNATVQGWLADANGTIIKDTVKDLVVMS
;
A
#
# COMPACT_ATOMS: atom_id res chain seq x y z
N VAL A 1 26.25 54.10 -21.85
CA VAL A 1 26.83 52.86 -21.29
C VAL A 1 26.04 52.38 -20.05
N ALA A 2 24.73 52.65 -19.93
CA ALA A 2 23.96 52.30 -18.71
C ALA A 2 22.85 51.23 -18.84
N PRO A 3 22.47 50.64 -20.00
CA PRO A 3 21.38 49.68 -20.03
C PRO A 3 21.79 48.23 -19.70
N TYR A 4 23.07 47.85 -19.76
CA TYR A 4 23.51 46.46 -19.60
C TYR A 4 23.40 45.94 -18.15
N LYS A 5 23.74 46.75 -17.16
CA LYS A 5 23.63 46.40 -15.73
C LYS A 5 22.21 46.18 -15.26
N SER A 6 21.22 46.83 -15.83
CA SER A 6 19.81 46.69 -15.44
C SER A 6 19.18 45.36 -15.93
N ILE A 7 19.65 44.85 -17.07
CA ILE A 7 19.18 43.60 -17.65
C ILE A 7 19.74 42.41 -16.85
N GLU A 8 20.99 42.49 -16.45
CA GLU A 8 21.63 41.44 -15.65
C GLU A 8 21.03 41.33 -14.24
N CYS A 9 20.74 42.45 -13.58
CA CYS A 9 20.07 42.51 -12.31
C CYS A 9 18.62 41.94 -12.37
N ARG A 10 17.89 42.20 -13.47
CA ARG A 10 16.56 41.58 -13.68
C ARG A 10 16.65 40.10 -13.94
N ARG A 11 17.69 39.62 -14.63
CA ARG A 11 17.91 38.18 -14.91
C ARG A 11 18.28 37.43 -13.63
N GLN A 12 19.14 37.99 -12.77
CA GLN A 12 19.47 37.42 -11.47
C GLN A 12 18.27 37.33 -10.57
N ARG A 13 17.50 38.41 -10.43
CA ARG A 13 16.27 38.41 -9.59
C ARG A 13 15.23 37.41 -10.08
N ARG A 14 15.10 37.20 -11.40
CA ARG A 14 14.20 36.19 -11.97
C ARG A 14 14.66 34.75 -11.64
N ASN A 15 15.95 34.50 -11.64
CA ASN A 15 16.54 33.22 -11.30
C ASN A 15 16.38 32.91 -9.81
N GLU A 16 16.54 33.89 -8.92
CA GLU A 16 16.32 33.75 -7.48
C GLU A 16 14.85 33.42 -7.16
N VAL A 17 13.91 34.12 -7.76
CA VAL A 17 12.46 33.84 -7.59
C VAL A 17 12.12 32.44 -8.07
N ASN A 18 12.65 32.01 -9.23
CA ASN A 18 12.41 30.66 -9.73
C ASN A 18 13.02 29.59 -8.83
N THR A 19 14.15 29.85 -8.19
CA THR A 19 14.80 28.93 -7.25
C THR A 19 13.99 28.80 -5.95
N MET A 20 13.50 29.92 -5.42
CA MET A 20 12.61 29.92 -4.24
C MET A 20 11.29 29.18 -4.49
N MET A 21 10.66 29.42 -5.66
CA MET A 21 9.42 28.73 -6.03
C MET A 21 9.60 27.21 -6.11
N ARG A 22 10.72 26.72 -6.62
CA ARG A 22 11.00 25.27 -6.68
C ARG A 22 11.09 24.64 -5.29
N GLY A 23 11.76 25.29 -4.33
CA GLY A 23 11.83 24.81 -2.95
C GLY A 23 10.45 24.69 -2.31
N LEU A 24 9.56 25.66 -2.57
CA LEU A 24 8.18 25.61 -2.10
C LEU A 24 7.41 24.45 -2.73
N TYR A 25 7.49 24.26 -4.04
CA TYR A 25 6.83 23.13 -4.72
C TYR A 25 7.36 21.78 -4.24
N SER A 26 8.67 21.63 -4.07
CA SER A 26 9.28 20.42 -3.51
C SER A 26 8.80 20.16 -2.08
N GLY A 27 8.70 21.21 -1.25
CA GLY A 27 8.16 21.10 0.11
C GLY A 27 6.68 20.68 0.13
N VAL A 28 5.86 21.28 -0.75
CA VAL A 28 4.43 20.91 -0.87
C VAL A 28 4.28 19.47 -1.37
N ALA A 29 5.09 19.03 -2.33
CA ALA A 29 5.10 17.65 -2.79
C ALA A 29 5.43 16.68 -1.65
N GLY A 30 6.45 16.99 -0.85
CA GLY A 30 6.82 16.22 0.33
C GLY A 30 5.71 16.16 1.39
N LEU A 31 5.07 17.29 1.70
CA LEU A 31 3.94 17.31 2.63
C LEU A 31 2.78 16.44 2.14
N LYS A 32 2.42 16.53 0.86
CA LYS A 32 1.34 15.74 0.27
C LYS A 32 1.63 14.24 0.33
N THR A 33 2.87 13.83 0.05
CA THR A 33 3.27 12.42 0.12
C THR A 33 3.25 11.90 1.57
N HIS A 34 3.71 12.70 2.54
CA HIS A 34 3.64 12.34 3.95
C HIS A 34 2.21 12.34 4.47
N GLN A 35 1.33 13.22 4.00
CA GLN A 35 -0.10 13.17 4.32
C GLN A 35 -0.71 11.84 3.88
N THR A 36 -0.48 11.40 2.64
CA THR A 36 -0.95 10.09 2.16
C THR A 36 -0.41 8.93 3.03
N LYS A 37 0.86 9.02 3.47
CA LYS A 37 1.42 8.02 4.39
C LYS A 37 0.69 8.02 5.74
N MET A 38 0.38 9.20 6.27
CA MET A 38 -0.36 9.31 7.54
C MET A 38 -1.78 8.77 7.43
N ASP A 39 -2.45 8.97 6.29
CA ASP A 39 -3.78 8.42 6.03
C ASP A 39 -3.76 6.89 6.04
N VAL A 40 -2.75 6.27 5.40
CA VAL A 40 -2.58 4.81 5.41
C VAL A 40 -2.25 4.28 6.80
N ILE A 41 -1.36 4.97 7.55
CA ILE A 41 -1.03 4.59 8.93
C ILE A 41 -2.27 4.73 9.83
N GLY A 42 -3.04 5.79 9.68
CA GLY A 42 -4.29 6.01 10.41
C GLY A 42 -5.30 4.88 10.17
N ASN A 43 -5.44 4.45 8.91
CA ASN A 43 -6.28 3.30 8.57
C ASN A 43 -5.77 2.00 9.20
N ASN A 44 -4.46 1.74 9.19
CA ASN A 44 -3.87 0.57 9.83
C ASN A 44 -4.12 0.55 11.34
N ILE A 45 -3.99 1.70 12.01
CA ILE A 45 -4.25 1.84 13.45
C ILE A 45 -5.74 1.64 13.76
N ALA A 46 -6.62 2.25 12.97
CA ALA A 46 -8.06 2.12 13.15
C ALA A 46 -8.54 0.67 13.07
N ASN A 47 -7.88 -0.14 12.23
CA ASN A 47 -8.24 -1.52 11.98
C ASN A 47 -7.36 -2.55 12.72
N VAL A 48 -6.60 -2.13 13.74
CA VAL A 48 -5.72 -3.05 14.51
C VAL A 48 -6.49 -4.19 15.17
N ASN A 49 -7.74 -3.96 15.57
CA ASN A 49 -8.62 -4.94 16.18
C ASN A 49 -9.59 -5.62 15.19
N THR A 50 -9.47 -5.32 13.89
CA THR A 50 -10.33 -5.94 12.87
C THR A 50 -9.76 -7.30 12.47
N ALA A 51 -10.53 -8.37 12.70
CA ALA A 51 -10.12 -9.72 12.34
C ALA A 51 -9.93 -9.87 10.82
N GLY A 52 -8.78 -10.38 10.40
CA GLY A 52 -8.44 -10.58 8.99
C GLY A 52 -8.00 -9.32 8.24
N PHE A 53 -7.88 -8.17 8.91
CA PHE A 53 -7.36 -6.96 8.29
C PHE A 53 -5.90 -7.15 7.84
N LYS A 54 -5.58 -6.59 6.70
CA LYS A 54 -4.24 -6.60 6.12
C LYS A 54 -3.66 -5.19 6.06
N SER A 55 -2.54 -4.99 6.74
CA SER A 55 -1.87 -3.68 6.78
C SER A 55 -1.37 -3.28 5.41
N SER A 56 -1.45 -1.98 5.12
CA SER A 56 -0.89 -1.39 3.92
C SER A 56 0.33 -0.56 4.25
N SER A 57 1.31 -0.54 3.35
CA SER A 57 2.52 0.29 3.43
C SER A 57 2.63 1.19 2.21
N VAL A 58 3.22 2.38 2.40
CA VAL A 58 3.41 3.37 1.35
C VAL A 58 4.90 3.45 1.02
N ASN A 59 5.23 3.26 -0.25
CA ASN A 59 6.56 3.43 -0.79
C ASN A 59 6.65 4.77 -1.53
N PHE A 60 7.75 5.46 -1.33
CA PHE A 60 8.04 6.72 -1.99
C PHE A 60 9.05 6.54 -3.11
N SER A 61 8.94 7.40 -4.11
CA SER A 61 9.98 7.61 -5.11
C SER A 61 10.31 9.08 -5.20
N ASP A 62 11.50 9.38 -5.65
CA ASP A 62 11.90 10.72 -6.03
C ASP A 62 11.26 11.12 -7.37
N THR A 63 11.10 12.42 -7.55
CA THR A 63 10.72 12.99 -8.83
C THR A 63 11.97 13.31 -9.65
N PHE A 64 11.76 13.84 -10.85
CA PHE A 64 12.86 14.19 -11.75
C PHE A 64 13.85 15.18 -11.14
N TYR A 65 15.12 15.05 -11.57
CA TYR A 65 16.18 15.97 -11.25
C TYR A 65 16.33 17.01 -12.36
N GLN A 66 16.53 18.25 -11.99
CA GLN A 66 16.91 19.30 -12.92
C GLN A 66 18.42 19.50 -12.88
N THR A 67 19.08 19.35 -14.02
CA THR A 67 20.52 19.62 -14.14
C THR A 67 20.75 21.13 -14.26
N LEU A 68 21.48 21.70 -13.31
CA LEU A 68 21.90 23.10 -13.32
C LEU A 68 23.18 23.31 -14.14
N SER A 69 24.10 22.36 -14.01
CA SER A 69 25.34 22.33 -14.77
C SER A 69 25.65 20.93 -15.25
N PRO A 70 25.94 20.72 -16.52
CA PRO A 70 26.34 19.41 -17.03
C PRO A 70 27.71 19.00 -16.48
N ALA A 71 27.97 17.68 -16.48
CA ALA A 71 29.29 17.16 -16.20
C ALA A 71 30.30 17.63 -17.29
N THR A 72 31.51 17.96 -16.90
CA THR A 72 32.61 18.21 -17.82
C THR A 72 33.72 17.20 -17.57
N GLY A 73 34.22 16.59 -18.64
CA GLY A 73 35.38 15.70 -18.59
C GLY A 73 36.68 16.44 -18.24
N PRO A 74 37.71 15.74 -17.76
CA PRO A 74 39.01 16.33 -17.57
C PRO A 74 39.62 16.73 -18.95
N ASN A 75 40.18 17.91 -19.02
CA ASN A 75 40.90 18.40 -20.22
C ASN A 75 42.39 18.49 -19.90
N ALA A 76 43.19 17.60 -20.53
CA ALA A 76 44.62 17.55 -20.31
C ALA A 76 45.37 18.77 -20.84
N GLU A 77 44.85 19.44 -21.89
CA GLU A 77 45.48 20.64 -22.48
C GLU A 77 45.35 21.88 -21.62
N LEU A 78 44.24 21.98 -20.85
CA LEU A 78 43.93 23.11 -19.97
C LEU A 78 44.23 22.82 -18.49
N ALA A 79 44.80 21.63 -18.16
CA ALA A 79 45.06 21.17 -16.79
C ALA A 79 43.85 21.33 -15.87
N THR A 80 42.62 21.16 -16.40
CA THR A 80 41.40 21.23 -15.64
C THR A 80 40.87 19.81 -15.34
N SER A 81 40.55 19.55 -14.07
CA SER A 81 39.90 18.28 -13.67
C SER A 81 38.42 18.26 -14.07
N GLY A 82 37.89 17.06 -14.22
CA GLY A 82 36.46 16.85 -14.47
C GLY A 82 35.59 17.35 -13.31
N VAL A 83 34.45 17.91 -13.64
CA VAL A 83 33.45 18.38 -12.67
C VAL A 83 32.18 17.57 -12.80
N ASN A 84 31.66 17.06 -11.67
CA ASN A 84 30.41 16.33 -11.62
C ASN A 84 29.21 17.24 -11.92
N PRO A 85 28.11 16.71 -12.48
CA PRO A 85 26.91 17.48 -12.76
C PRO A 85 26.30 18.00 -11.47
N LYS A 86 25.81 19.25 -11.50
CA LYS A 86 25.03 19.82 -10.38
C LYS A 86 23.57 19.65 -10.71
N GLN A 87 22.85 18.89 -9.86
CA GLN A 87 21.45 18.56 -10.04
C GLN A 87 20.64 18.94 -8.81
N ILE A 88 19.39 19.33 -9.01
CA ILE A 88 18.43 19.61 -7.95
C ILE A 88 17.20 18.71 -8.16
N GLY A 89 16.80 17.95 -7.12
CA GLY A 89 15.56 17.18 -7.10
C GLY A 89 14.34 18.08 -6.98
N LEU A 90 13.22 17.67 -7.58
CA LEU A 90 11.96 18.43 -7.60
C LEU A 90 10.96 17.95 -6.54
N GLY A 91 11.34 17.01 -5.68
CA GLY A 91 10.52 16.52 -4.58
C GLY A 91 10.34 15.00 -4.61
N SER A 92 9.32 14.53 -3.90
CA SER A 92 8.96 13.12 -3.80
C SER A 92 7.51 12.88 -4.22
N MET A 93 7.22 11.65 -4.65
CA MET A 93 5.89 11.18 -4.99
C MET A 93 5.61 9.82 -4.32
N VAL A 94 4.34 9.47 -4.19
CA VAL A 94 3.95 8.12 -3.79
C VAL A 94 4.14 7.19 -4.99
N ALA A 95 5.01 6.20 -4.84
CA ALA A 95 5.28 5.21 -5.89
C ALA A 95 4.22 4.11 -5.90
N SER A 96 3.93 3.55 -4.72
CA SER A 96 2.94 2.49 -4.58
C SER A 96 2.39 2.43 -3.15
N ILE A 97 1.19 1.92 -3.03
CA ILE A 97 0.59 1.50 -1.76
C ILE A 97 0.45 -0.01 -1.85
N THR A 98 1.19 -0.74 -1.02
CA THR A 98 1.24 -2.20 -1.04
C THR A 98 0.52 -2.75 0.17
N THR A 99 -0.41 -3.68 -0.04
CA THR A 99 -1.08 -4.40 1.04
C THR A 99 -0.36 -5.70 1.32
N ASN A 100 -0.05 -5.96 2.59
CA ASN A 100 0.66 -7.14 3.02
C ASN A 100 -0.30 -8.32 3.20
N ILE A 101 -0.55 -9.08 2.14
CA ILE A 101 -1.54 -10.16 2.11
C ILE A 101 -0.99 -11.44 2.75
N THR A 102 0.29 -11.73 2.57
CA THR A 102 0.92 -13.01 2.97
C THR A 102 1.25 -13.10 4.45
N GLU A 103 1.62 -11.98 5.08
CA GLU A 103 1.94 -12.00 6.51
C GLU A 103 0.72 -12.34 7.37
N GLN A 104 0.93 -13.24 8.31
CA GLN A 104 -0.06 -13.63 9.29
C GLN A 104 0.15 -12.84 10.58
N GLY A 105 -0.94 -12.22 11.08
CA GLY A 105 -0.95 -11.59 12.38
C GLY A 105 -0.94 -12.62 13.51
N GLY A 106 -0.66 -12.20 14.73
CA GLY A 106 -0.76 -13.06 15.92
C GLY A 106 -2.19 -13.56 16.13
N PRO A 107 -2.38 -14.83 16.54
CA PRO A 107 -3.69 -15.33 16.88
C PRO A 107 -4.21 -14.66 18.16
N SER A 108 -5.47 -14.27 18.15
CA SER A 108 -6.17 -13.73 19.33
C SER A 108 -7.16 -14.74 19.87
N THR A 109 -7.18 -14.95 21.18
CA THR A 109 -8.11 -15.87 21.84
C THR A 109 -9.46 -15.19 22.03
N THR A 110 -10.52 -15.75 21.44
CA THR A 110 -11.89 -15.21 21.52
C THR A 110 -12.79 -15.99 22.49
N ASN A 111 -12.35 -17.16 22.97
CA ASN A 111 -13.10 -18.09 23.80
C ASN A 111 -14.45 -18.57 23.19
N ARG A 112 -14.56 -18.51 21.84
CA ARG A 112 -15.72 -19.01 21.10
C ARG A 112 -15.33 -20.27 20.34
N ALA A 113 -16.18 -21.32 20.45
CA ALA A 113 -15.90 -22.63 19.84
C ALA A 113 -15.92 -22.60 18.30
N LEU A 114 -16.64 -21.65 17.70
CA LEU A 114 -16.79 -21.52 16.23
C LEU A 114 -15.71 -20.65 15.59
N ASP A 115 -14.94 -19.93 16.39
CA ASP A 115 -13.89 -19.06 15.83
C ASP A 115 -12.65 -19.90 15.50
N VAL A 116 -12.21 -19.82 14.27
CA VAL A 116 -11.07 -20.57 13.72
C VAL A 116 -9.96 -19.64 13.30
N ALA A 117 -8.72 -19.95 13.65
CA ALA A 117 -7.55 -19.26 13.12
C ALA A 117 -6.84 -20.17 12.10
N ILE A 118 -6.64 -19.67 10.88
CA ILE A 118 -5.89 -20.37 9.85
C ILE A 118 -4.42 -20.06 10.04
N ASN A 119 -3.63 -21.09 10.38
CA ASN A 119 -2.17 -20.97 10.41
C ASN A 119 -1.59 -21.42 9.06
N GLY A 120 -1.02 -20.49 8.31
CA GLY A 120 -0.44 -20.74 6.99
C GLY A 120 -0.95 -19.81 5.90
N GLU A 121 -0.67 -20.15 4.64
CA GLU A 121 -0.99 -19.32 3.47
C GLU A 121 -2.40 -19.56 2.91
N SER A 122 -3.17 -20.47 3.51
CA SER A 122 -4.52 -20.83 3.07
C SER A 122 -5.55 -19.75 3.38
N PHE A 123 -6.64 -19.75 2.63
CA PHE A 123 -7.79 -18.86 2.81
C PHE A 123 -9.08 -19.68 2.91
N LEU A 124 -10.07 -19.16 3.65
CA LEU A 124 -11.43 -19.66 3.60
C LEU A 124 -12.12 -19.16 2.33
N ILE A 125 -12.85 -20.06 1.68
CA ILE A 125 -13.68 -19.72 0.54
C ILE A 125 -15.05 -19.33 1.10
N VAL A 126 -15.50 -18.12 0.75
CA VAL A 126 -16.80 -17.60 1.17
C VAL A 126 -17.56 -17.10 -0.04
N ARG A 127 -18.87 -17.27 -0.04
CA ARG A 127 -19.75 -16.79 -1.09
C ARG A 127 -20.60 -15.62 -0.57
N SER A 128 -20.47 -14.47 -1.25
CA SER A 128 -21.32 -13.31 -1.01
C SER A 128 -22.25 -13.12 -2.23
N GLY A 129 -23.49 -13.57 -2.13
CA GLY A 129 -24.41 -13.58 -3.25
C GLY A 129 -23.96 -14.49 -4.38
N THR A 130 -23.54 -13.92 -5.50
CA THR A 130 -23.02 -14.64 -6.70
C THR A 130 -21.50 -14.69 -6.79
N GLU A 131 -20.79 -13.94 -5.96
CA GLU A 131 -19.32 -13.82 -6.02
C GLU A 131 -18.65 -14.73 -4.98
N THR A 132 -17.57 -15.39 -5.41
CA THR A 132 -16.70 -16.17 -4.53
C THR A 132 -15.56 -15.29 -4.07
N CYS A 133 -15.43 -15.12 -2.76
CA CYS A 133 -14.38 -14.34 -2.13
C CYS A 133 -13.49 -15.22 -1.25
N PHE A 134 -12.28 -14.73 -0.98
CA PHE A 134 -11.33 -15.41 -0.09
C PHE A 134 -11.08 -14.55 1.15
N THR A 135 -11.16 -15.16 2.33
CA THR A 135 -10.92 -14.46 3.58
C THR A 135 -10.02 -15.27 4.53
N LYS A 136 -9.29 -14.57 5.39
CA LYS A 136 -8.59 -15.17 6.54
C LYS A 136 -9.35 -14.93 7.86
N SER A 137 -10.45 -14.17 7.82
CA SER A 137 -11.28 -13.96 9.00
C SER A 137 -11.99 -15.25 9.36
N GLY A 138 -11.68 -15.80 10.51
CA GLY A 138 -12.29 -17.01 11.05
C GLY A 138 -13.36 -16.73 12.10
N ALA A 139 -13.90 -15.53 12.17
CA ALA A 139 -15.04 -15.21 13.03
C ALA A 139 -16.32 -15.77 12.39
N LEU A 140 -16.64 -17.02 12.75
CA LEU A 140 -17.75 -17.76 12.14
C LEU A 140 -18.95 -17.81 13.08
N ASN A 141 -20.14 -17.95 12.49
CA ASN A 141 -21.39 -18.19 13.21
C ASN A 141 -22.30 -19.12 12.40
N VAL A 142 -23.29 -19.68 13.05
CA VAL A 142 -24.29 -20.59 12.43
C VAL A 142 -25.63 -19.89 12.38
N ASP A 143 -26.26 -19.92 11.23
CA ASP A 143 -27.61 -19.42 11.01
C ASP A 143 -28.65 -20.41 11.58
N PRO A 144 -29.89 -20.00 11.94
CA PRO A 144 -30.96 -20.89 12.32
C PRO A 144 -31.27 -22.02 11.32
N ALA A 145 -30.91 -21.82 10.06
CA ALA A 145 -30.99 -22.85 9.01
C ALA A 145 -29.80 -23.84 9.02
N GLY A 146 -28.82 -23.66 9.92
CA GLY A 146 -27.63 -24.52 10.04
C GLY A 146 -26.47 -24.11 9.10
N ASN A 147 -26.58 -23.04 8.33
CA ASN A 147 -25.51 -22.61 7.45
C ASN A 147 -24.40 -21.90 8.22
N LEU A 148 -23.15 -22.23 7.91
CA LEU A 148 -21.98 -21.57 8.46
C LEU A 148 -21.70 -20.28 7.67
N TYR A 149 -21.65 -19.15 8.36
CA TYR A 149 -21.36 -17.86 7.73
C TYR A 149 -20.30 -17.07 8.50
N CYS A 150 -19.60 -16.20 7.77
CA CYS A 150 -18.61 -15.28 8.34
C CYS A 150 -19.31 -14.03 8.86
N THR A 151 -19.14 -13.72 10.15
CA THR A 151 -19.79 -12.59 10.83
C THR A 151 -19.38 -11.23 10.25
N THR A 152 -18.19 -11.15 9.65
CA THR A 152 -17.65 -9.89 9.11
C THR A 152 -18.41 -9.42 7.86
N ASN A 153 -18.79 -10.35 6.97
CA ASN A 153 -19.33 -10.04 5.64
C ASN A 153 -20.70 -10.69 5.40
N ASN A 154 -21.28 -11.42 6.37
CA ASN A 154 -22.48 -12.25 6.21
C ASN A 154 -22.41 -13.21 5.01
N ALA A 155 -21.19 -13.60 4.60
CA ALA A 155 -20.96 -14.49 3.49
C ALA A 155 -20.97 -15.94 3.96
N THR A 156 -21.62 -16.85 3.22
CA THR A 156 -21.66 -18.29 3.55
C THR A 156 -20.31 -18.91 3.28
N VAL A 157 -19.84 -19.74 4.21
CA VAL A 157 -18.58 -20.48 4.06
C VAL A 157 -18.80 -21.67 3.15
N GLN A 158 -17.91 -21.84 2.19
CA GLN A 158 -17.95 -22.94 1.24
C GLN A 158 -16.86 -23.96 1.50
N GLY A 159 -17.16 -25.21 1.24
CA GLY A 159 -16.22 -26.31 1.39
C GLY A 159 -16.73 -27.61 0.75
N TRP A 160 -15.98 -28.66 0.97
CA TRP A 160 -16.37 -30.00 0.53
C TRP A 160 -17.16 -30.70 1.63
N LEU A 161 -18.28 -31.27 1.27
CA LEU A 161 -19.10 -32.05 2.16
C LEU A 161 -18.63 -33.53 2.17
N ALA A 162 -18.78 -34.19 3.33
CA ALA A 162 -18.58 -35.61 3.43
C ALA A 162 -19.89 -36.36 3.06
N ASP A 163 -19.74 -37.51 2.43
CA ASP A 163 -20.83 -38.44 2.17
C ASP A 163 -21.25 -39.16 3.48
N ALA A 164 -22.38 -39.89 3.45
CA ALA A 164 -22.89 -40.70 4.57
C ALA A 164 -21.88 -41.69 5.14
N ASN A 165 -20.86 -42.06 4.36
CA ASN A 165 -19.76 -42.94 4.76
C ASN A 165 -18.54 -42.19 5.36
N GLY A 166 -18.60 -40.85 5.50
CA GLY A 166 -17.51 -40.05 6.02
C GLY A 166 -16.40 -39.73 4.99
N THR A 167 -16.56 -40.08 3.71
CA THR A 167 -15.60 -39.76 2.66
C THR A 167 -15.86 -38.36 2.11
N ILE A 168 -14.80 -37.51 2.04
CA ILE A 168 -14.89 -36.14 1.53
C ILE A 168 -15.00 -36.19 0.01
N ILE A 169 -16.11 -35.67 -0.54
CA ILE A 169 -16.33 -35.55 -1.99
C ILE A 169 -15.72 -34.23 -2.47
N LYS A 170 -14.61 -34.32 -3.21
CA LYS A 170 -13.85 -33.17 -3.73
C LYS A 170 -14.35 -32.67 -5.09
N ASP A 171 -15.59 -32.97 -5.46
CA ASP A 171 -16.11 -32.72 -6.80
C ASP A 171 -16.67 -31.29 -6.93
N THR A 172 -17.49 -30.86 -6.02
CA THR A 172 -18.08 -29.51 -6.03
C THR A 172 -18.01 -28.84 -4.66
N VAL A 173 -17.67 -27.55 -4.69
CA VAL A 173 -17.67 -26.72 -3.48
C VAL A 173 -19.12 -26.31 -3.20
N LYS A 174 -19.63 -26.64 -2.01
CA LYS A 174 -20.98 -26.33 -1.53
C LYS A 174 -20.95 -25.51 -0.26
N ASP A 175 -22.07 -24.92 0.09
CA ASP A 175 -22.23 -24.21 1.36
C ASP A 175 -22.13 -25.21 2.51
N LEU A 176 -21.32 -24.90 3.53
CA LEU A 176 -21.16 -25.75 4.71
C LEU A 176 -22.38 -25.60 5.61
N VAL A 177 -23.07 -26.72 5.84
CA VAL A 177 -24.19 -26.81 6.76
C VAL A 177 -23.75 -27.61 7.98
N VAL A 178 -23.83 -27.01 9.15
CA VAL A 178 -23.56 -27.64 10.43
C VAL A 178 -24.91 -28.04 11.04
N MET A 179 -25.22 -29.30 11.00
CA MET A 179 -26.39 -29.81 11.70
C MET A 179 -26.12 -29.77 13.23
N SER A 180 -26.98 -29.09 13.97
CA SER A 180 -27.02 -29.13 15.43
C SER A 180 -27.76 -30.38 15.94
#